data_65fd4b96db1fb0cb65bd30a498c57089
#
_entry.id   65fd4b96db1fb0cb65bd30a498c57089
#
_cell.length_a   1.000
_cell.length_b   1.000
_cell.length_c   1.000
_cell.angle_alpha   90.00
_cell.angle_beta   90.00
_cell.angle_gamma   90.00
#
_symmetry.space_group_name_H-M   'P 1'
#
loop_
_entity.id
_entity.type
_entity.pdbx_description
1 polymer ?
#
loop_
_entity_poly.entity_id
_entity_poly.type
_entity_poly.pdbx_seq_one_letter_code
_entity_poly.pdbx_strand_id
1 'polypeptide(L)'
;GIPSYTASRTGYFSTTEVVTLLNYLRVLDNPLQDIPLTGVLRSPIAGCTTEDLAELRIAYPEGMIYECVKAFVEEYREHRIMEEEKRRLGEKLSHFMDTVNTLRDMAAYTPVHQLILEVLERTGYGSYAKAMPDGAQRSANLNMLVEKAMEYEKTSYRGLFNFVRYIQKLQQYQVD
;
A
#
# COMPACT_ATOMS: atom_id res chain seq x y z
N GLY A 1 -12.25 -15.73 -21.84
CA GLY A 1 -13.53 -15.59 -22.44
C GLY A 1 -14.40 -14.58 -21.77
N ILE A 2 -15.61 -14.44 -22.26
CA ILE A 2 -16.57 -13.47 -21.74
C ILE A 2 -16.88 -13.66 -20.25
N PRO A 3 -17.12 -14.88 -19.77
CA PRO A 3 -17.36 -15.10 -18.32
C PRO A 3 -16.20 -14.63 -17.47
N SER A 4 -14.96 -14.88 -17.88
CA SER A 4 -13.78 -14.40 -17.17
C SER A 4 -13.72 -12.88 -17.14
N TYR A 5 -14.05 -12.24 -18.24
CA TYR A 5 -14.09 -10.79 -18.34
C TYR A 5 -15.13 -10.20 -17.39
N THR A 6 -16.33 -10.78 -17.36
CA THR A 6 -17.39 -10.31 -16.48
C THR A 6 -17.03 -10.49 -15.02
N ALA A 7 -16.50 -11.65 -14.65
CA ALA A 7 -16.03 -11.92 -13.29
C ALA A 7 -14.91 -10.96 -12.91
N SER A 8 -13.96 -10.73 -13.83
CA SER A 8 -12.86 -9.80 -13.62
C SER A 8 -13.37 -8.38 -13.37
N ARG A 9 -14.41 -7.96 -14.11
CA ARG A 9 -14.99 -6.64 -13.95
C ARG A 9 -15.63 -6.43 -12.58
N THR A 10 -16.37 -7.44 -12.09
CA THR A 10 -17.02 -7.37 -10.77
C THR A 10 -16.03 -7.59 -9.63
N GLY A 11 -14.97 -8.38 -9.88
CA GLY A 11 -13.97 -8.72 -8.86
C GLY A 11 -12.73 -7.85 -8.89
N TYR A 12 -12.65 -6.84 -9.74
CA TYR A 12 -11.42 -6.06 -9.95
C TYR A 12 -10.87 -5.48 -8.66
N PHE A 13 -11.71 -4.79 -7.89
CA PHE A 13 -11.28 -4.14 -6.66
C PHE A 13 -11.03 -5.09 -5.49
N SER A 14 -11.36 -6.37 -5.65
CA SER A 14 -11.07 -7.38 -4.64
C SER A 14 -9.87 -8.27 -4.98
N THR A 15 -9.23 -8.05 -6.13
CA THR A 15 -8.01 -8.77 -6.46
C THR A 15 -6.88 -8.36 -5.52
N THR A 16 -6.04 -9.30 -5.16
CA THR A 16 -4.96 -9.08 -4.18
C THR A 16 -4.06 -7.92 -4.56
N GLU A 17 -3.61 -7.85 -5.80
CA GLU A 17 -2.71 -6.80 -6.26
C GLU A 17 -3.34 -5.41 -6.21
N VAL A 18 -4.62 -5.30 -6.58
CA VAL A 18 -5.33 -4.02 -6.54
C VAL A 18 -5.61 -3.58 -5.10
N VAL A 19 -6.04 -4.52 -4.24
CA VAL A 19 -6.26 -4.24 -2.82
C VAL A 19 -4.97 -3.74 -2.18
N THR A 20 -3.84 -4.40 -2.44
CA THR A 20 -2.55 -4.01 -1.89
C THR A 20 -2.15 -2.61 -2.34
N LEU A 21 -2.27 -2.31 -3.63
CA LEU A 21 -1.93 -0.99 -4.16
C LEU A 21 -2.85 0.09 -3.59
N LEU A 22 -4.15 -0.15 -3.53
CA LEU A 22 -5.10 0.81 -2.97
C LEU A 22 -4.85 1.07 -1.49
N ASN A 23 -4.55 0.02 -0.72
CA ASN A 23 -4.19 0.19 0.69
C ASN A 23 -2.93 1.06 0.82
N TYR A 24 -1.94 0.84 -0.05
CA TYR A 24 -0.72 1.64 -0.02
C TYR A 24 -1.02 3.11 -0.32
N LEU A 25 -1.83 3.40 -1.33
CA LEU A 25 -2.23 4.77 -1.65
C LEU A 25 -2.98 5.43 -0.48
N ARG A 26 -3.83 4.66 0.21
CA ARG A 26 -4.52 5.16 1.41
C ARG A 26 -3.54 5.50 2.52
N VAL A 27 -2.51 4.70 2.69
CA VAL A 27 -1.45 4.97 3.68
C VAL A 27 -0.68 6.24 3.31
N LEU A 28 -0.38 6.44 2.03
CA LEU A 28 0.29 7.67 1.59
C LEU A 28 -0.59 8.90 1.84
N ASP A 29 -1.90 8.76 1.62
CA ASP A 29 -2.85 9.85 1.86
C ASP A 29 -2.99 10.15 3.36
N ASN A 30 -3.21 9.11 4.16
CA ASN A 30 -3.35 9.23 5.61
C ASN A 30 -2.89 7.94 6.29
N PRO A 31 -1.68 7.91 6.87
CA PRO A 31 -1.15 6.69 7.50
C PRO A 31 -1.83 6.34 8.82
N LEU A 32 -2.63 7.26 9.40
CA LEU A 32 -3.36 7.01 10.64
C LEU A 32 -4.68 6.26 10.39
N GLN A 33 -4.60 5.24 9.55
CA GLN A 33 -5.73 4.35 9.23
C GLN A 33 -5.24 2.92 9.41
N ASP A 34 -5.61 2.29 10.53
CA ASP A 34 -5.08 0.98 10.91
C ASP A 34 -5.38 -0.11 9.89
N ILE A 35 -6.58 -0.12 9.30
CA ILE A 35 -6.96 -1.18 8.37
C ILE A 35 -6.09 -1.20 7.11
N PRO A 36 -5.98 -0.12 6.33
CA PRO A 36 -5.10 -0.16 5.16
C PRO A 36 -3.63 -0.32 5.53
N LEU A 37 -3.17 0.28 6.64
CA LEU A 37 -1.78 0.13 7.07
C LEU A 37 -1.46 -1.32 7.42
N THR A 38 -2.33 -1.98 8.19
CA THR A 38 -2.15 -3.39 8.52
C THR A 38 -2.12 -4.24 7.25
N GLY A 39 -3.00 -3.95 6.29
CA GLY A 39 -3.01 -4.65 5.00
C GLY A 39 -1.67 -4.54 4.28
N VAL A 40 -1.08 -3.36 4.23
CA VAL A 40 0.23 -3.15 3.59
C VAL A 40 1.35 -3.83 4.36
N LEU A 41 1.35 -3.71 5.69
CA LEU A 41 2.38 -4.36 6.52
C LEU A 41 2.38 -5.87 6.33
N ARG A 42 1.20 -6.50 6.18
CA ARG A 42 1.06 -7.93 5.92
C ARG A 42 1.33 -8.32 4.48
N SER A 43 1.39 -7.36 3.57
CA SER A 43 1.66 -7.62 2.16
C SER A 43 3.14 -7.86 1.91
N PRO A 44 3.51 -8.35 0.70
CA PRO A 44 4.91 -8.50 0.34
C PRO A 44 5.72 -7.20 0.37
N ILE A 45 5.07 -6.05 0.31
CA ILE A 45 5.77 -4.75 0.35
C ILE A 45 6.56 -4.59 1.66
N ALA A 46 5.95 -4.90 2.79
CA ALA A 46 6.62 -4.82 4.09
C ALA A 46 7.07 -6.19 4.61
N GLY A 47 6.32 -7.24 4.25
CA GLY A 47 6.68 -8.61 4.61
C GLY A 47 6.54 -8.94 6.08
N CYS A 48 5.67 -8.26 6.82
CA CYS A 48 5.44 -8.54 8.22
C CYS A 48 4.50 -9.74 8.40
N THR A 49 4.83 -10.59 9.35
CA THR A 49 3.99 -11.72 9.73
C THR A 49 2.97 -11.29 10.79
N THR A 50 2.00 -12.18 11.08
CA THR A 50 1.07 -11.94 12.20
C THR A 50 1.83 -11.79 13.51
N GLU A 51 2.88 -12.59 13.70
CA GLU A 51 3.73 -12.56 14.89
C GLU A 51 4.49 -11.22 14.98
N ASP A 52 4.96 -10.71 13.85
CA ASP A 52 5.61 -9.39 13.80
C ASP A 52 4.67 -8.29 14.28
N LEU A 53 3.42 -8.31 13.83
CA LEU A 53 2.43 -7.31 14.25
C LEU A 53 2.06 -7.47 15.73
N ALA A 54 1.97 -8.71 16.21
CA ALA A 54 1.74 -8.98 17.63
C ALA A 54 2.89 -8.44 18.48
N GLU A 55 4.12 -8.64 18.04
CA GLU A 55 5.31 -8.13 18.74
C GLU A 55 5.30 -6.60 18.80
N LEU A 56 4.94 -5.95 17.68
CA LEU A 56 4.81 -4.50 17.64
C LEU A 56 3.77 -4.01 18.65
N ARG A 57 2.62 -4.69 18.72
CA ARG A 57 1.53 -4.29 19.63
C ARG A 57 1.87 -4.61 21.09
N ILE A 58 2.66 -5.65 21.36
CA ILE A 58 3.15 -5.93 22.71
C ILE A 58 4.12 -4.84 23.16
N ALA A 59 5.00 -4.39 22.27
CA ALA A 59 5.93 -3.30 22.59
C ALA A 59 5.21 -1.98 22.81
N TYR A 60 4.14 -1.73 22.06
CA TYR A 60 3.36 -0.50 22.13
C TYR A 60 1.87 -0.84 22.16
N PRO A 61 1.29 -1.11 23.35
CA PRO A 61 -0.09 -1.59 23.48
C PRO A 61 -1.15 -0.61 23.06
N GLU A 62 -0.84 0.68 23.03
CA GLU A 62 -1.80 1.75 22.77
C GLU A 62 -1.40 2.56 21.55
N GLY A 63 -2.37 3.31 21.02
CA GLY A 63 -2.16 4.21 19.89
C GLY A 63 -2.45 3.56 18.56
N MET A 64 -2.39 4.39 17.52
CA MET A 64 -2.54 3.95 16.14
C MET A 64 -1.31 3.15 15.72
N ILE A 65 -1.51 2.17 14.84
CA ILE A 65 -0.42 1.29 14.39
C ILE A 65 0.73 2.09 13.78
N TYR A 66 0.42 3.16 13.04
CA TYR A 66 1.46 4.01 12.47
C TYR A 66 2.37 4.61 13.54
N GLU A 67 1.78 5.07 14.64
CA GLU A 67 2.55 5.61 15.77
C GLU A 67 3.43 4.54 16.41
N CYS A 68 2.91 3.32 16.53
CA CYS A 68 3.69 2.18 17.04
C CYS A 68 4.87 1.86 16.12
N VAL A 69 4.65 1.87 14.81
CA VAL A 69 5.72 1.64 13.82
C VAL A 69 6.79 2.71 13.95
N LYS A 70 6.41 3.98 14.04
CA LYS A 70 7.35 5.09 14.19
C LYS A 70 8.20 4.93 15.45
N ALA A 71 7.58 4.61 16.56
CA ALA A 71 8.28 4.45 17.84
C ALA A 71 9.25 3.26 17.78
N PHE A 72 8.83 2.15 17.20
CA PHE A 72 9.69 0.97 17.06
C PHE A 72 10.90 1.26 16.15
N VAL A 73 10.68 1.94 15.04
CA VAL A 73 11.75 2.32 14.12
C VAL A 73 12.74 3.27 14.78
N GLU A 74 12.25 4.22 15.59
CA GLU A 74 13.11 5.13 16.33
C GLU A 74 14.04 4.38 17.28
N GLU A 75 13.49 3.43 18.07
CA GLU A 75 14.30 2.59 18.95
C GLU A 75 15.33 1.76 18.18
N TYR A 76 14.92 1.22 17.04
CA TYR A 76 15.82 0.45 16.18
C TYR A 76 16.99 1.32 15.68
N ARG A 77 16.69 2.53 15.20
CA ARG A 77 17.71 3.45 14.66
C ARG A 77 18.67 3.95 15.73
N GLU A 78 18.22 4.05 16.96
CA GLU A 78 19.05 4.44 18.10
C GLU A 78 19.82 3.26 18.71
N HIS A 79 19.77 2.10 18.06
CA HIS A 79 20.44 0.87 18.51
C HIS A 79 20.03 0.42 19.92
N ARG A 80 18.79 0.73 20.33
CA ARG A 80 18.27 0.33 21.63
C ARG A 80 17.66 -1.07 21.62
N ILE A 81 17.51 -1.68 20.45
CA ILE A 81 16.95 -3.02 20.29
C ILE A 81 18.10 -4.01 20.12
N MET A 82 18.22 -4.95 21.05
CA MET A 82 19.33 -5.90 21.10
C MET A 82 18.98 -7.30 20.58
N GLU A 83 17.70 -7.69 20.66
CA GLU A 83 17.27 -9.01 20.23
C GLU A 83 17.25 -9.13 18.72
N GLU A 84 17.75 -10.24 18.19
CA GLU A 84 17.90 -10.48 16.76
C GLU A 84 16.57 -10.38 16.00
N GLU A 85 15.52 -11.00 16.50
CA GLU A 85 14.21 -10.99 15.85
C GLU A 85 13.60 -9.59 15.80
N LYS A 86 13.76 -8.84 16.88
CA LYS A 86 13.29 -7.45 16.94
C LYS A 86 14.09 -6.56 16.01
N ARG A 87 15.39 -6.83 15.83
CA ARG A 87 16.21 -6.08 14.88
C ARG A 87 15.79 -6.36 13.45
N ARG A 88 15.41 -7.60 13.12
CA ARG A 88 14.86 -7.92 11.80
C ARG A 88 13.57 -7.17 11.53
N LEU A 89 12.68 -7.13 12.51
CA LEU A 89 11.45 -6.34 12.39
C LEU A 89 11.78 -4.86 12.24
N GLY A 90 12.72 -4.35 13.03
CA GLY A 90 13.19 -2.96 12.92
C GLY A 90 13.72 -2.62 11.53
N GLU A 91 14.47 -3.53 10.92
CA GLU A 91 14.98 -3.35 9.56
C GLU A 91 13.85 -3.28 8.55
N LYS A 92 12.90 -4.22 8.61
CA LYS A 92 11.71 -4.22 7.74
C LYS A 92 10.92 -2.93 7.86
N LEU A 93 10.63 -2.53 9.09
CA LEU A 93 9.82 -1.35 9.35
C LEU A 93 10.55 -0.06 9.02
N SER A 94 11.87 -0.01 9.25
CA SER A 94 12.69 1.14 8.89
C SER A 94 12.70 1.37 7.38
N HIS A 95 12.91 0.30 6.62
CA HIS A 95 12.88 0.35 5.16
C HIS A 95 11.50 0.78 4.66
N PHE A 96 10.45 0.19 5.22
CA PHE A 96 9.07 0.54 4.89
C PHE A 96 8.80 2.03 5.13
N MET A 97 9.20 2.54 6.29
CA MET A 97 8.99 3.95 6.65
C MET A 97 9.75 4.90 5.73
N ASP A 98 10.98 4.57 5.37
CA ASP A 98 11.77 5.40 4.45
C ASP A 98 11.07 5.51 3.09
N THR A 99 10.57 4.40 2.57
CA THR A 99 9.86 4.38 1.29
C THR A 99 8.55 5.17 1.37
N VAL A 100 7.78 4.96 2.44
CA VAL A 100 6.51 5.68 2.65
C VAL A 100 6.78 7.20 2.75
N ASN A 101 7.77 7.60 3.52
CA ASN A 101 8.08 9.02 3.70
C ASN A 101 8.49 9.67 2.36
N THR A 102 9.33 9.00 1.58
CA THR A 102 9.73 9.50 0.26
C THR A 102 8.52 9.65 -0.65
N LEU A 103 7.66 8.64 -0.71
CA LEU A 103 6.48 8.66 -1.59
C LEU A 103 5.43 9.67 -1.12
N ARG A 104 5.28 9.87 0.18
CA ARG A 104 4.38 10.91 0.70
C ARG A 104 4.87 12.30 0.33
N ASP A 105 6.18 12.54 0.38
CA ASP A 105 6.74 13.82 -0.06
C ASP A 105 6.48 14.02 -1.56
N MET A 106 6.65 12.98 -2.36
CA MET A 106 6.39 13.04 -3.81
C MET A 106 4.92 13.29 -4.11
N ALA A 107 4.00 12.77 -3.29
CA ALA A 107 2.56 12.89 -3.51
C ALA A 107 2.10 14.35 -3.57
N ALA A 108 2.82 15.26 -2.93
CA ALA A 108 2.45 16.68 -2.90
C ALA A 108 2.58 17.39 -4.26
N TYR A 109 3.44 16.86 -5.14
CA TYR A 109 3.73 17.53 -6.42
C TYR A 109 3.71 16.60 -7.64
N THR A 110 3.40 15.33 -7.44
CA THR A 110 3.42 14.31 -8.51
C THR A 110 1.99 13.96 -8.92
N PRO A 111 1.67 13.98 -10.22
CA PRO A 111 0.36 13.47 -10.68
C PRO A 111 0.13 12.04 -10.21
N VAL A 112 -1.14 11.71 -9.90
CA VAL A 112 -1.46 10.43 -9.28
C VAL A 112 -1.01 9.23 -10.11
N HIS A 113 -1.18 9.27 -11.44
CA HIS A 113 -0.75 8.15 -12.28
C HIS A 113 0.77 7.93 -12.20
N GLN A 114 1.55 9.00 -12.14
CA GLN A 114 3.00 8.89 -11.97
C GLN A 114 3.36 8.42 -10.56
N LEU A 115 2.61 8.86 -9.56
CA LEU A 115 2.81 8.40 -8.18
C LEU A 115 2.58 6.90 -8.07
N ILE A 116 1.55 6.37 -8.73
CA ILE A 116 1.30 4.92 -8.75
C ILE A 116 2.49 4.17 -9.35
N LEU A 117 3.03 4.67 -10.46
CA LEU A 117 4.20 4.05 -11.09
C LEU A 117 5.42 4.09 -10.16
N GLU A 118 5.62 5.20 -9.44
CA GLU A 118 6.69 5.32 -8.45
C GLU A 118 6.49 4.34 -7.28
N VAL A 119 5.26 4.17 -6.82
CA VAL A 119 4.95 3.18 -5.78
C VAL A 119 5.36 1.78 -6.25
N LEU A 120 4.94 1.38 -7.45
CA LEU A 120 5.23 0.06 -7.98
C LEU A 120 6.73 -0.18 -8.14
N GLU A 121 7.47 0.83 -8.56
CA GLU A 121 8.91 0.76 -8.75
C GLU A 121 9.66 0.73 -7.41
N ARG A 122 9.41 1.72 -6.54
CA ARG A 122 10.16 1.89 -5.30
C ARG A 122 9.88 0.81 -4.26
N THR A 123 8.67 0.26 -4.24
CA THR A 123 8.34 -0.85 -3.34
C THR A 123 8.73 -2.21 -3.93
N GLY A 124 9.03 -2.26 -5.23
CA GLY A 124 9.27 -3.52 -5.93
C GLY A 124 8.00 -4.31 -6.19
N TYR A 125 6.84 -3.77 -5.85
CA TYR A 125 5.59 -4.53 -5.94
C TYR A 125 5.20 -4.83 -7.38
N GLY A 126 5.51 -3.94 -8.32
CA GLY A 126 5.26 -4.19 -9.75
C GLY A 126 5.96 -5.46 -10.24
N SER A 127 7.25 -5.60 -9.93
CA SER A 127 8.02 -6.78 -10.28
C SER A 127 7.54 -8.02 -9.54
N TYR A 128 7.19 -7.86 -8.27
CA TYR A 128 6.68 -8.97 -7.46
C TYR A 128 5.38 -9.54 -8.07
N ALA A 129 4.42 -8.68 -8.39
CA ALA A 129 3.15 -9.10 -8.97
C ALA A 129 3.35 -9.82 -10.31
N LYS A 130 4.26 -9.31 -11.14
CA LYS A 130 4.58 -9.90 -12.43
C LYS A 130 5.16 -11.31 -12.28
N ALA A 131 5.91 -11.55 -11.22
CA ALA A 131 6.54 -12.85 -10.96
C ALA A 131 5.60 -13.87 -10.32
N MET A 132 4.44 -13.45 -9.85
CA MET A 132 3.44 -14.34 -9.25
C MET A 132 2.71 -15.15 -10.32
N PRO A 133 2.02 -16.26 -9.92
CA PRO A 133 1.10 -16.93 -10.84
C PRO A 133 0.11 -15.91 -11.42
N ASP A 134 -0.21 -16.07 -12.70
CA ASP A 134 -1.03 -15.13 -13.46
C ASP A 134 -0.44 -13.70 -13.49
N GLY A 135 0.88 -13.62 -13.51
CA GLY A 135 1.60 -12.34 -13.44
C GLY A 135 1.20 -11.34 -14.53
N ALA A 136 0.93 -11.81 -15.74
CA ALA A 136 0.49 -10.95 -16.83
C ALA A 136 -0.86 -10.27 -16.50
N GLN A 137 -1.80 -11.04 -15.95
CA GLN A 137 -3.10 -10.51 -15.55
C GLN A 137 -2.97 -9.55 -14.38
N ARG A 138 -2.13 -9.89 -13.40
CA ARG A 138 -1.89 -9.03 -12.24
C ARG A 138 -1.27 -7.70 -12.66
N SER A 139 -0.28 -7.74 -13.54
CA SER A 139 0.33 -6.53 -14.11
C SER A 139 -0.68 -5.69 -14.88
N ALA A 140 -1.56 -6.33 -15.67
CA ALA A 140 -2.63 -5.64 -16.39
C ALA A 140 -3.60 -4.96 -15.42
N ASN A 141 -3.94 -5.61 -14.31
CA ASN A 141 -4.83 -5.03 -13.30
C ASN A 141 -4.19 -3.81 -12.63
N LEU A 142 -2.89 -3.86 -12.33
CA LEU A 142 -2.18 -2.70 -11.77
C LEU A 142 -2.12 -1.56 -12.78
N ASN A 143 -1.86 -1.85 -14.06
CA ASN A 143 -1.84 -0.84 -15.11
C ASN A 143 -3.22 -0.22 -15.34
N MET A 144 -4.28 -0.99 -15.13
CA MET A 144 -5.64 -0.45 -15.22
C MET A 144 -5.87 0.64 -14.18
N LEU A 145 -5.28 0.52 -12.98
CA LEU A 145 -5.40 1.57 -11.98
C LEU A 145 -4.64 2.84 -12.41
N VAL A 146 -3.48 2.67 -13.07
CA VAL A 146 -2.74 3.80 -13.65
C VAL A 146 -3.62 4.52 -14.69
N GLU A 147 -4.29 3.76 -15.56
CA GLU A 147 -5.18 4.32 -16.58
C GLU A 147 -6.37 5.06 -15.94
N LYS A 148 -6.95 4.50 -14.88
CA LYS A 148 -8.03 5.16 -14.15
C LYS A 148 -7.56 6.49 -13.56
N ALA A 149 -6.34 6.55 -13.06
CA ALA A 149 -5.76 7.79 -12.54
C ALA A 149 -5.56 8.81 -13.67
N MET A 150 -5.10 8.37 -14.84
CA MET A 150 -4.94 9.26 -16.00
C MET A 150 -6.29 9.85 -16.43
N GLU A 151 -7.34 9.03 -16.48
CA GLU A 151 -8.68 9.50 -16.82
C GLU A 151 -9.20 10.49 -15.77
N TYR A 152 -8.99 10.18 -14.50
CA TYR A 152 -9.39 11.03 -13.39
C TYR A 152 -8.73 12.42 -13.50
N GLU A 153 -7.45 12.45 -13.88
CA GLU A 153 -6.69 13.70 -13.97
C GLU A 153 -7.07 14.59 -15.13
N LYS A 154 -7.91 14.10 -16.06
CA LYS A 154 -8.51 14.91 -17.11
C LYS A 154 -9.65 15.78 -16.57
N THR A 155 -10.15 15.46 -15.37
CA THR A 155 -11.19 16.27 -14.72
C THR A 155 -10.55 17.47 -14.01
N SER A 156 -11.39 18.31 -13.41
CA SER A 156 -10.90 19.45 -12.62
C SER A 156 -10.37 19.07 -11.25
N TYR A 157 -10.59 17.83 -10.80
CA TYR A 157 -10.11 17.35 -9.52
C TYR A 157 -8.67 16.86 -9.64
N ARG A 158 -7.88 17.09 -8.61
CA ARG A 158 -6.46 16.75 -8.57
C ARG A 158 -6.08 16.18 -7.22
N GLY A 159 -4.97 15.46 -7.19
CA GLY A 159 -4.32 15.03 -5.97
C GLY A 159 -4.80 13.68 -5.46
N LEU A 160 -3.95 13.10 -4.62
CA LEU A 160 -4.14 11.76 -4.09
C LEU A 160 -5.41 11.64 -3.23
N PHE A 161 -5.66 12.62 -2.37
CA PHE A 161 -6.83 12.61 -1.50
C PHE A 161 -8.13 12.45 -2.31
N ASN A 162 -8.29 13.26 -3.34
CA ASN A 162 -9.49 13.20 -4.18
C ASN A 162 -9.56 11.90 -4.99
N PHE A 163 -8.43 11.41 -5.46
CA PHE A 163 -8.38 10.15 -6.20
C PHE A 163 -8.81 8.97 -5.32
N VAL A 164 -8.30 8.89 -4.10
CA VAL A 164 -8.68 7.84 -3.15
C VAL A 164 -10.18 7.85 -2.91
N ARG A 165 -10.77 9.02 -2.72
CA ARG A 165 -12.23 9.14 -2.53
C ARG A 165 -13.00 8.73 -3.79
N TYR A 166 -12.51 9.08 -4.96
CA TYR A 166 -13.10 8.66 -6.23
C TYR A 166 -13.12 7.12 -6.34
N ILE A 167 -12.00 6.47 -6.02
CA ILE A 167 -11.93 5.01 -6.05
C ILE A 167 -12.88 4.38 -5.02
N GLN A 168 -12.99 4.95 -3.82
CA GLN A 168 -13.92 4.46 -2.81
C GLN A 168 -15.37 4.50 -3.32
N LYS A 169 -15.74 5.53 -4.03
CA LYS A 169 -17.07 5.63 -4.65
C LYS A 169 -17.27 4.56 -5.71
N LEU A 170 -16.27 4.33 -6.57
CA LEU A 170 -16.35 3.26 -7.57
C LEU A 170 -16.52 1.90 -6.92
N GLN A 171 -15.83 1.64 -5.82
CA GLN A 171 -15.97 0.39 -5.07
C GLN A 171 -17.39 0.21 -4.54
N GLN A 172 -18.00 1.25 -4.02
CA GLN A 172 -19.38 1.21 -3.54
C GLN A 172 -20.36 0.86 -4.67
N TYR A 173 -20.23 1.51 -5.81
CA TYR A 173 -21.13 1.26 -6.95
C TYR A 173 -20.99 -0.16 -7.50
N GLN A 174 -19.84 -0.76 -7.38
CA GLN A 174 -19.63 -2.12 -7.88
C GLN A 174 -20.10 -3.21 -6.90
N VAL A 175 -20.19 -2.89 -5.63
CA VAL A 175 -20.73 -3.81 -4.62
C VAL A 175 -22.26 -3.79 -4.65
N ASP A 176 -22.86 -2.66 -4.96
CA ASP A 176 -24.30 -2.51 -5.09
C ASP A 176 -24.79 -3.04 -6.45
#